data_0a76078340f0f42c0ee720063f89fb51
#
_entry.id   0a76078340f0f42c0ee720063f89fb51
#
_cell.length_a   1.000
_cell.length_b   1.000
_cell.length_c   1.000
_cell.angle_alpha   90.00
_cell.angle_beta   90.00
_cell.angle_gamma   90.00
#
_symmetry.space_group_name_H-M   'P 1'
#
loop_
_entity.id
_entity.type
_entity.pdbx_description
1 polymer ?
#
loop_
_entity_poly.entity_id
_entity_poly.type
_entity_poly.pdbx_seq_one_letter_code
_entity_poly.pdbx_strand_id
1 'polypeptide(L)'
;MIFTFFVYSISLFAKEIVIEPGEDAQERLQEAMILMSEGDTLLIKAGYYNFEDGLSLDVNGVMVIGEGMDKTILDFKNQQSGAQGLLVTSDKVTLKDFAILDAKGDALKVIGAKGINMINLKTEWTGGPKSTNGAYGFYPVESEDVLIDGCVAIGASDAGIYVGQSKNIIVRNSTAQYNVAGIEIENSYYADVYNNLASHNTGGILIFDLPDLPQQGGHHIRVFENRSIDNDTD
;
A
#
# COMPACT_ATOMS: atom_id res chain seq x y z
N MET A 1 -48.14 -21.35 25.62
CA MET A 1 -47.27 -20.24 25.94
C MET A 1 -46.28 -20.07 24.81
N ILE A 2 -46.52 -19.13 23.89
CA ILE A 2 -45.69 -18.90 22.69
C ILE A 2 -44.69 -17.82 23.06
N PHE A 3 -43.40 -18.18 23.05
CA PHE A 3 -42.31 -17.20 23.21
C PHE A 3 -41.96 -16.59 21.84
N THR A 4 -42.31 -15.35 21.63
CA THR A 4 -41.92 -14.59 20.45
C THR A 4 -40.52 -13.99 20.72
N PHE A 5 -39.50 -14.53 20.02
CA PHE A 5 -38.18 -13.94 20.01
C PHE A 5 -38.18 -12.70 19.09
N PHE A 6 -38.04 -11.53 19.65
CA PHE A 6 -37.69 -10.32 18.88
C PHE A 6 -36.19 -10.32 18.56
N VAL A 7 -35.86 -10.58 17.29
CA VAL A 7 -34.51 -10.34 16.78
C VAL A 7 -34.39 -8.86 16.49
N TYR A 8 -33.69 -8.12 17.34
CA TYR A 8 -33.29 -6.76 17.02
C TYR A 8 -32.16 -6.80 16.00
N SER A 9 -32.43 -6.44 14.76
CA SER A 9 -31.41 -6.13 13.77
C SER A 9 -30.78 -4.80 14.16
N ILE A 10 -29.57 -4.82 14.72
CA ILE A 10 -28.75 -3.62 14.86
C ILE A 10 -28.23 -3.33 13.45
N SER A 11 -28.81 -2.33 12.78
CA SER A 11 -28.20 -1.77 11.57
C SER A 11 -26.95 -1.01 12.03
N LEU A 12 -25.79 -1.61 11.85
CA LEU A 12 -24.53 -0.85 11.91
C LEU A 12 -24.53 0.08 10.68
N PHE A 13 -24.71 1.37 10.90
CA PHE A 13 -24.46 2.36 9.87
C PHE A 13 -22.95 2.56 9.74
N ALA A 14 -22.43 2.53 8.51
CA ALA A 14 -21.07 2.90 8.22
C ALA A 14 -20.77 4.31 8.79
N LYS A 15 -19.69 4.43 9.53
CA LYS A 15 -19.28 5.66 10.20
C LYS A 15 -18.14 6.30 9.40
N GLU A 16 -18.16 7.62 9.32
CA GLU A 16 -16.99 8.39 8.90
C GLU A 16 -16.26 8.92 10.14
N ILE A 17 -14.97 8.60 10.21
CA ILE A 17 -14.04 9.07 11.25
C ILE A 17 -13.12 10.07 10.58
N VAL A 18 -13.03 11.29 11.09
CA VAL A 18 -12.22 12.35 10.50
C VAL A 18 -11.04 12.66 11.39
N ILE A 19 -9.83 12.63 10.80
CA ILE A 19 -8.58 13.00 11.48
C ILE A 19 -8.02 14.27 10.84
N GLU A 20 -7.88 15.30 11.64
CA GLU A 20 -7.21 16.56 11.30
C GLU A 20 -5.72 16.49 11.69
N PRO A 21 -4.81 17.22 11.03
CA PRO A 21 -3.42 17.31 11.45
C PRO A 21 -3.28 17.93 12.86
N GLY A 22 -2.25 17.54 13.58
CA GLY A 22 -1.99 18.01 14.96
C GLY A 22 -0.90 17.20 15.63
N GLU A 23 -0.45 17.66 16.80
CA GLU A 23 0.64 17.00 17.55
C GLU A 23 0.29 15.57 17.99
N ASP A 24 -0.99 15.31 18.29
CA ASP A 24 -1.54 14.01 18.69
C ASP A 24 -2.10 13.18 17.51
N ALA A 25 -1.85 13.61 16.28
CA ALA A 25 -2.44 12.98 15.08
C ALA A 25 -2.04 11.51 14.92
N GLN A 26 -0.81 11.14 15.29
CA GLN A 26 -0.35 9.74 15.24
C GLN A 26 -1.20 8.84 16.15
N GLU A 27 -1.40 9.25 17.41
CA GLU A 27 -2.18 8.48 18.38
C GLU A 27 -3.64 8.36 17.92
N ARG A 28 -4.27 9.48 17.53
CA ARG A 28 -5.66 9.50 17.05
C ARG A 28 -5.85 8.66 15.78
N LEU A 29 -4.88 8.70 14.87
CA LEU A 29 -4.95 7.91 13.63
C LEU A 29 -4.84 6.41 13.93
N GLN A 30 -3.90 6.01 14.77
CA GLN A 30 -3.74 4.61 15.18
C GLN A 30 -4.93 4.12 16.00
N GLU A 31 -5.46 4.93 16.91
CA GLU A 31 -6.68 4.61 17.66
C GLU A 31 -7.88 4.42 16.73
N ALA A 32 -8.05 5.31 15.74
CA ALA A 32 -9.11 5.18 14.75
C ALA A 32 -8.96 3.86 13.96
N MET A 33 -7.76 3.51 13.48
CA MET A 33 -7.50 2.27 12.76
C MET A 33 -7.78 1.01 13.59
N ILE A 34 -7.67 1.08 14.92
CA ILE A 34 -7.99 -0.03 15.83
C ILE A 34 -9.50 -0.12 16.10
N LEU A 35 -10.18 1.02 16.23
CA LEU A 35 -11.57 1.10 16.67
C LEU A 35 -12.58 1.12 15.51
N MET A 36 -12.15 1.17 14.26
CA MET A 36 -13.02 1.03 13.08
C MET A 36 -13.80 -0.28 13.11
N SER A 37 -14.90 -0.28 12.42
CA SER A 37 -15.71 -1.47 12.14
C SER A 37 -15.90 -1.66 10.63
N GLU A 38 -16.25 -2.86 10.20
CA GLU A 38 -16.53 -3.13 8.78
C GLU A 38 -17.55 -2.12 8.21
N GLY A 39 -17.21 -1.54 7.08
CA GLY A 39 -17.99 -0.49 6.40
C GLY A 39 -17.55 0.94 6.74
N ASP A 40 -16.77 1.15 7.79
CA ASP A 40 -16.33 2.48 8.19
C ASP A 40 -15.33 3.09 7.20
N THR A 41 -15.32 4.43 7.17
CA THR A 41 -14.36 5.24 6.41
C THR A 41 -13.57 6.13 7.35
N LEU A 42 -12.24 6.05 7.28
CA LEU A 42 -11.31 6.95 7.93
C LEU A 42 -10.88 8.02 6.93
N LEU A 43 -11.31 9.26 7.13
CA LEU A 43 -10.92 10.41 6.33
C LEU A 43 -9.77 11.16 7.01
N ILE A 44 -8.61 11.15 6.38
CA ILE A 44 -7.43 11.90 6.81
C ILE A 44 -7.40 13.22 6.03
N LYS A 45 -7.65 14.33 6.71
CA LYS A 45 -7.70 15.65 6.09
C LYS A 45 -6.35 16.06 5.48
N ALA A 46 -6.39 17.00 4.55
CA ALA A 46 -5.19 17.58 3.99
C ALA A 46 -4.31 18.19 5.09
N GLY A 47 -3.02 17.88 5.05
CA GLY A 47 -2.03 18.34 6.01
C GLY A 47 -0.82 17.44 6.07
N TYR A 48 0.13 17.81 6.91
CA TYR A 48 1.39 17.12 7.12
C TYR A 48 1.37 16.47 8.50
N TYR A 49 1.52 15.14 8.52
CA TYR A 49 1.45 14.31 9.71
C TYR A 49 2.81 13.69 9.98
N ASN A 50 3.44 14.05 11.11
CA ASN A 50 4.74 13.51 11.48
C ASN A 50 4.59 12.32 12.42
N PHE A 51 5.23 11.21 12.09
CA PHE A 51 5.16 9.96 12.83
C PHE A 51 6.52 9.52 13.37
N GLU A 52 6.52 9.06 14.63
CA GLU A 52 7.66 8.43 15.29
C GLU A 52 7.52 6.89 15.33
N ASP A 53 6.32 6.37 15.11
CA ASP A 53 6.03 4.93 15.08
C ASP A 53 5.31 4.55 13.78
N GLY A 54 5.46 3.28 13.37
CA GLY A 54 4.69 2.71 12.28
C GLY A 54 3.20 2.61 12.63
N LEU A 55 2.35 2.69 11.62
CA LEU A 55 0.91 2.49 11.74
C LEU A 55 0.52 1.07 11.35
N SER A 56 -0.57 0.56 11.93
CA SER A 56 -1.11 -0.76 11.59
C SER A 56 -2.64 -0.73 11.45
N LEU A 57 -3.15 -1.44 10.44
CA LEU A 57 -4.58 -1.61 10.16
C LEU A 57 -4.89 -3.10 10.04
N ASP A 58 -5.71 -3.61 10.98
CA ASP A 58 -6.15 -5.01 11.02
C ASP A 58 -7.67 -5.10 11.19
N VAL A 59 -8.41 -4.32 10.39
CA VAL A 59 -9.88 -4.32 10.36
C VAL A 59 -10.37 -4.54 8.94
N ASN A 60 -11.18 -5.56 8.73
CA ASN A 60 -11.72 -5.92 7.42
C ASN A 60 -12.76 -4.92 6.93
N GLY A 61 -12.83 -4.75 5.61
CA GLY A 61 -13.93 -4.05 4.95
C GLY A 61 -13.99 -2.55 5.19
N VAL A 62 -12.85 -1.90 5.40
CA VAL A 62 -12.77 -0.47 5.71
C VAL A 62 -12.09 0.34 4.61
N MET A 63 -12.29 1.65 4.63
CA MET A 63 -11.64 2.59 3.74
C MET A 63 -10.80 3.60 4.52
N VAL A 64 -9.56 3.86 4.06
CA VAL A 64 -8.70 4.93 4.55
C VAL A 64 -8.44 5.88 3.39
N ILE A 65 -8.90 7.11 3.49
CA ILE A 65 -8.91 8.07 2.39
C ILE A 65 -8.27 9.39 2.84
N GLY A 66 -7.33 9.89 2.04
CA GLY A 66 -6.81 11.26 2.14
C GLY A 66 -7.56 12.22 1.21
N GLU A 67 -7.12 13.45 1.15
CA GLU A 67 -7.65 14.48 0.23
C GLU A 67 -6.74 14.71 -1.00
N GLY A 68 -5.84 13.77 -1.27
CA GLY A 68 -4.91 13.73 -2.39
C GLY A 68 -3.48 13.39 -1.98
N MET A 69 -2.74 12.65 -2.84
CA MET A 69 -1.37 12.22 -2.54
C MET A 69 -0.36 13.38 -2.38
N ASP A 70 -0.71 14.58 -2.82
CA ASP A 70 0.11 15.78 -2.63
C ASP A 70 -0.43 16.72 -1.54
N LYS A 71 -1.49 16.32 -0.84
CA LYS A 71 -2.16 17.12 0.18
C LYS A 71 -2.20 16.46 1.55
N THR A 72 -2.44 15.16 1.61
CA THR A 72 -2.43 14.36 2.83
C THR A 72 -1.12 13.59 2.90
N ILE A 73 -0.21 14.04 3.74
CA ILE A 73 1.17 13.56 3.81
C ILE A 73 1.42 12.88 5.15
N LEU A 74 1.66 11.58 5.13
CA LEU A 74 2.07 10.77 6.27
C LEU A 74 3.59 10.64 6.24
N ASP A 75 4.32 11.44 7.05
CA ASP A 75 5.78 11.50 7.06
C ASP A 75 6.36 10.71 8.22
N PHE A 76 7.15 9.71 7.88
CA PHE A 76 7.83 8.80 8.82
C PHE A 76 9.33 9.13 8.98
N LYS A 77 9.78 10.30 8.56
CA LYS A 77 11.19 10.69 8.63
C LYS A 77 11.79 10.58 10.04
N ASN A 78 10.97 10.78 11.05
CA ASN A 78 11.37 10.69 12.46
C ASN A 78 11.05 9.33 13.08
N GLN A 79 10.66 8.33 12.28
CA GLN A 79 10.28 7.02 12.77
C GLN A 79 11.38 6.36 13.58
N GLN A 80 11.06 5.94 14.81
CA GLN A 80 11.97 5.29 15.75
C GLN A 80 11.63 3.82 15.92
N SER A 81 10.36 3.47 15.88
CA SER A 81 9.88 2.10 16.03
C SER A 81 8.99 1.66 14.84
N GLY A 82 8.74 0.35 14.77
CA GLY A 82 8.07 -0.26 13.63
C GLY A 82 9.03 -0.52 12.46
N ALA A 83 8.73 -1.51 11.66
CA ALA A 83 9.52 -1.89 10.48
C ALA A 83 8.90 -1.38 9.17
N GLN A 84 7.70 -0.81 9.21
CA GLN A 84 6.97 -0.26 8.06
C GLN A 84 6.40 1.12 8.41
N GLY A 85 6.08 1.92 7.38
CA GLY A 85 5.25 3.12 7.56
C GLY A 85 3.82 2.73 7.92
N LEU A 86 3.14 2.01 7.02
CA LEU A 86 1.80 1.44 7.27
C LEU A 86 1.81 -0.07 6.98
N LEU A 87 1.39 -0.86 7.96
CA LEU A 87 1.13 -2.29 7.83
C LEU A 87 -0.38 -2.56 7.73
N VAL A 88 -0.79 -3.36 6.74
CA VAL A 88 -2.17 -3.85 6.58
C VAL A 88 -2.18 -5.37 6.58
N THR A 89 -3.00 -5.97 7.46
CA THR A 89 -3.14 -7.43 7.59
C THR A 89 -4.58 -7.89 7.41
N SER A 90 -5.46 -6.99 6.99
CA SER A 90 -6.91 -7.20 6.90
C SER A 90 -7.42 -7.25 5.46
N ASP A 91 -8.58 -7.88 5.29
CA ASP A 91 -9.26 -8.09 4.01
C ASP A 91 -10.16 -6.93 3.59
N LYS A 92 -10.41 -6.80 2.27
CA LYS A 92 -11.37 -5.85 1.66
C LYS A 92 -11.11 -4.39 2.07
N VAL A 93 -9.84 -4.01 2.09
CA VAL A 93 -9.41 -2.67 2.45
C VAL A 93 -9.20 -1.82 1.19
N THR A 94 -9.62 -0.56 1.27
CA THR A 94 -9.29 0.45 0.26
C THR A 94 -8.47 1.57 0.90
N LEU A 95 -7.27 1.80 0.36
CA LEU A 95 -6.38 2.91 0.71
C LEU A 95 -6.33 3.87 -0.47
N LYS A 96 -6.56 5.16 -0.22
CA LYS A 96 -6.72 6.09 -1.34
C LYS A 96 -6.30 7.52 -1.01
N ASP A 97 -5.69 8.19 -2.01
CA ASP A 97 -5.48 9.65 -2.05
C ASP A 97 -4.62 10.21 -0.90
N PHE A 98 -3.50 9.56 -0.54
CA PHE A 98 -2.51 10.08 0.41
C PHE A 98 -1.08 9.65 0.07
N ALA A 99 -0.09 10.26 0.70
CA ALA A 99 1.31 9.88 0.58
C ALA A 99 1.87 9.29 1.89
N ILE A 100 2.84 8.39 1.74
CA ILE A 100 3.70 7.86 2.80
C ILE A 100 5.13 8.24 2.44
N LEU A 101 5.76 9.08 3.26
CA LEU A 101 7.11 9.57 3.01
C LEU A 101 8.11 9.04 4.03
N ASP A 102 9.34 8.82 3.57
CA ASP A 102 10.54 8.61 4.39
C ASP A 102 10.40 7.50 5.45
N ALA A 103 9.64 6.44 5.16
CA ALA A 103 9.52 5.30 6.07
C ALA A 103 10.88 4.63 6.30
N LYS A 104 11.14 4.18 7.52
CA LYS A 104 12.40 3.56 7.93
C LYS A 104 12.61 2.19 7.26
N GLY A 105 11.54 1.45 7.05
CA GLY A 105 11.52 0.20 6.30
C GLY A 105 10.56 0.31 5.11
N ASP A 106 9.75 -0.71 4.83
CA ASP A 106 8.78 -0.67 3.74
C ASP A 106 7.77 0.46 3.96
N ALA A 107 7.42 1.21 2.93
CA ALA A 107 6.50 2.33 3.13
C ALA A 107 5.07 1.83 3.39
N LEU A 108 4.52 1.00 2.50
CA LEU A 108 3.21 0.37 2.65
C LEU A 108 3.33 -1.13 2.46
N LYS A 109 3.18 -1.89 3.54
CA LYS A 109 3.22 -3.35 3.53
C LYS A 109 1.83 -3.93 3.73
N VAL A 110 1.47 -4.90 2.88
CA VAL A 110 0.22 -5.67 2.97
C VAL A 110 0.57 -7.14 3.03
N ILE A 111 0.12 -7.88 4.04
CA ILE A 111 0.42 -9.30 4.21
C ILE A 111 -0.87 -10.10 4.30
N GLY A 112 -1.00 -11.11 3.44
CA GLY A 112 -2.05 -12.13 3.52
C GLY A 112 -3.47 -11.60 3.28
N ALA A 113 -3.61 -10.38 2.76
CA ALA A 113 -4.90 -9.73 2.56
C ALA A 113 -5.62 -10.24 1.31
N LYS A 114 -6.93 -10.29 1.37
CA LYS A 114 -7.80 -10.55 0.23
C LYS A 114 -8.67 -9.34 -0.09
N GLY A 115 -8.55 -8.84 -1.33
CA GLY A 115 -9.32 -7.67 -1.79
C GLY A 115 -8.72 -6.35 -1.29
N ILE A 116 -7.46 -6.09 -1.63
CA ILE A 116 -6.79 -4.83 -1.30
C ILE A 116 -6.77 -3.89 -2.50
N ASN A 117 -7.24 -2.66 -2.32
CA ASN A 117 -7.19 -1.60 -3.31
C ASN A 117 -6.27 -0.47 -2.83
N MET A 118 -5.23 -0.18 -3.59
CA MET A 118 -4.30 0.93 -3.42
C MET A 118 -4.48 1.87 -4.60
N ILE A 119 -5.09 3.04 -4.36
CA ILE A 119 -5.53 3.95 -5.44
C ILE A 119 -4.99 5.36 -5.21
N ASN A 120 -4.32 5.92 -6.20
CA ASN A 120 -3.77 7.29 -6.14
C ASN A 120 -2.95 7.53 -4.86
N LEU A 121 -2.09 6.59 -4.51
CA LEU A 121 -1.17 6.71 -3.38
C LEU A 121 0.23 7.09 -3.86
N LYS A 122 0.99 7.72 -2.99
CA LYS A 122 2.42 7.95 -3.23
C LYS A 122 3.26 7.39 -2.09
N THR A 123 4.37 6.73 -2.43
CA THR A 123 5.44 6.38 -1.52
C THR A 123 6.73 7.02 -2.01
N GLU A 124 7.46 7.70 -1.13
CA GLU A 124 8.66 8.43 -1.54
C GLU A 124 9.68 8.54 -0.40
N TRP A 125 10.96 8.37 -0.73
CA TRP A 125 12.08 8.76 0.11
C TRP A 125 12.63 10.09 -0.39
N THR A 126 12.29 11.18 0.30
CA THR A 126 12.55 12.58 -0.12
C THR A 126 14.02 12.93 -0.19
N GLY A 127 14.89 12.16 0.45
CA GLY A 127 16.34 12.28 0.37
C GLY A 127 16.96 11.77 -0.94
N GLY A 128 16.15 11.31 -1.90
CA GLY A 128 16.55 10.66 -3.13
C GLY A 128 16.92 9.18 -2.94
N PRO A 129 17.29 8.47 -4.03
CA PRO A 129 17.62 7.06 -3.98
C PRO A 129 18.87 6.80 -3.15
N LYS A 130 18.77 5.89 -2.18
CA LYS A 130 19.89 5.46 -1.31
C LYS A 130 19.69 4.00 -0.90
N SER A 131 20.77 3.25 -0.82
CA SER A 131 20.75 1.87 -0.31
C SER A 131 20.30 1.75 1.17
N THR A 132 20.20 2.88 1.88
CA THR A 132 19.73 2.95 3.27
C THR A 132 18.24 3.27 3.38
N ASN A 133 17.56 3.52 2.28
CA ASN A 133 16.11 3.69 2.26
C ASN A 133 15.41 2.36 2.57
N GLY A 134 14.13 2.38 2.88
CA GLY A 134 13.34 1.16 2.98
C GLY A 134 13.30 0.39 1.67
N ALA A 135 13.11 -0.91 1.75
CA ALA A 135 13.22 -1.79 0.59
C ALA A 135 12.10 -1.55 -0.42
N TYR A 136 10.87 -1.46 0.03
CA TYR A 136 9.70 -1.46 -0.85
C TYR A 136 8.80 -0.24 -0.64
N GLY A 137 8.38 0.37 -1.75
CA GLY A 137 7.34 1.40 -1.72
C GLY A 137 5.96 0.79 -1.43
N PHE A 138 5.43 0.03 -2.37
CA PHE A 138 4.21 -0.78 -2.23
C PHE A 138 4.60 -2.25 -2.15
N TYR A 139 4.21 -2.93 -1.09
CA TYR A 139 4.64 -4.30 -0.80
C TYR A 139 3.48 -5.23 -0.41
N PRO A 140 2.54 -5.55 -1.31
CA PRO A 140 1.62 -6.66 -1.10
C PRO A 140 2.32 -8.01 -1.31
N VAL A 141 2.23 -8.87 -0.29
CA VAL A 141 2.80 -10.22 -0.30
C VAL A 141 1.77 -11.22 0.26
N GLU A 142 1.77 -12.45 -0.28
CA GLU A 142 0.84 -13.52 0.10
C GLU A 142 -0.64 -13.08 0.03
N SER A 143 -0.97 -12.19 -0.92
CA SER A 143 -2.27 -11.53 -1.02
C SER A 143 -3.07 -11.99 -2.24
N GLU A 144 -4.38 -11.78 -2.22
CA GLU A 144 -5.30 -12.13 -3.30
C GLU A 144 -6.18 -10.93 -3.66
N ASP A 145 -6.56 -10.80 -4.95
CA ASP A 145 -7.37 -9.70 -5.46
C ASP A 145 -6.74 -8.33 -5.15
N VAL A 146 -5.52 -8.11 -5.67
CA VAL A 146 -4.70 -6.92 -5.44
C VAL A 146 -4.87 -5.92 -6.57
N LEU A 147 -5.28 -4.69 -6.26
CA LEU A 147 -5.31 -3.57 -7.19
C LEU A 147 -4.32 -2.48 -6.76
N ILE A 148 -3.42 -2.08 -7.67
CA ILE A 148 -2.57 -0.89 -7.57
C ILE A 148 -2.88 -0.02 -8.78
N ASP A 149 -3.51 1.13 -8.58
CA ASP A 149 -4.00 2.00 -9.66
C ASP A 149 -3.65 3.46 -9.41
N GLY A 150 -2.95 4.08 -10.35
CA GLY A 150 -2.58 5.50 -10.29
C GLY A 150 -1.58 5.84 -9.18
N CYS A 151 -0.80 4.85 -8.71
CA CYS A 151 0.15 5.02 -7.62
C CYS A 151 1.52 5.53 -8.11
N VAL A 152 2.27 6.16 -7.21
CA VAL A 152 3.61 6.68 -7.46
C VAL A 152 4.59 6.13 -6.42
N ALA A 153 5.69 5.51 -6.86
CA ALA A 153 6.72 4.96 -5.99
C ALA A 153 8.11 5.51 -6.35
N ILE A 154 8.78 6.16 -5.40
CA ILE A 154 10.04 6.87 -5.64
C ILE A 154 11.08 6.56 -4.56
N GLY A 155 12.26 6.11 -5.01
CA GLY A 155 13.46 6.08 -4.18
C GLY A 155 13.59 4.89 -3.24
N ALA A 156 12.85 3.80 -3.45
CA ALA A 156 13.03 2.55 -2.70
C ALA A 156 14.40 1.94 -2.95
N SER A 157 14.99 1.32 -1.92
CA SER A 157 16.31 0.69 -2.04
C SER A 157 16.27 -0.69 -2.72
N ASP A 158 15.08 -1.18 -3.02
CA ASP A 158 14.82 -2.38 -3.80
C ASP A 158 13.69 -2.07 -4.80
N ALA A 159 12.45 -2.44 -4.61
CA ALA A 159 11.41 -2.18 -5.60
C ALA A 159 10.44 -1.06 -5.21
N GLY A 160 10.11 -0.20 -6.18
CA GLY A 160 9.06 0.82 -6.01
C GLY A 160 7.70 0.17 -5.77
N ILE A 161 7.31 -0.76 -6.65
CA ILE A 161 6.10 -1.57 -6.53
C ILE A 161 6.52 -3.04 -6.60
N TYR A 162 6.34 -3.77 -5.52
CA TYR A 162 6.57 -5.20 -5.44
C TYR A 162 5.26 -5.93 -5.14
N VAL A 163 4.96 -6.99 -5.88
CA VAL A 163 3.86 -7.91 -5.59
C VAL A 163 4.39 -9.32 -5.60
N GLY A 164 4.46 -9.97 -4.44
CA GLY A 164 5.06 -11.29 -4.30
C GLY A 164 4.09 -12.34 -3.77
N GLN A 165 4.24 -13.57 -4.25
CA GLN A 165 3.51 -14.75 -3.78
C GLN A 165 1.98 -14.52 -3.70
N SER A 166 1.47 -13.76 -4.67
CA SER A 166 0.09 -13.25 -4.69
C SER A 166 -0.66 -13.73 -5.93
N LYS A 167 -1.97 -13.48 -5.99
CA LYS A 167 -2.79 -13.87 -7.14
C LYS A 167 -3.91 -12.88 -7.44
N ASN A 168 -4.41 -12.89 -8.69
CA ASN A 168 -5.42 -11.96 -9.18
C ASN A 168 -4.99 -10.50 -9.01
N ILE A 169 -3.93 -10.10 -9.71
CA ILE A 169 -3.22 -8.85 -9.51
C ILE A 169 -3.49 -7.91 -10.68
N ILE A 170 -3.73 -6.65 -10.38
CA ILE A 170 -3.75 -5.57 -11.38
C ILE A 170 -2.82 -4.45 -10.90
N VAL A 171 -1.80 -4.13 -11.69
CA VAL A 171 -0.94 -2.95 -11.52
C VAL A 171 -1.07 -2.08 -12.76
N ARG A 172 -1.65 -0.89 -12.62
CA ARG A 172 -1.91 -0.03 -13.76
C ARG A 172 -1.81 1.45 -13.47
N ASN A 173 -1.65 2.25 -14.53
CA ASN A 173 -1.63 3.72 -14.48
C ASN A 173 -0.63 4.29 -13.46
N SER A 174 0.35 3.50 -13.03
CA SER A 174 1.25 3.81 -11.93
C SER A 174 2.63 4.23 -12.44
N THR A 175 3.37 4.94 -11.61
CA THR A 175 4.71 5.42 -11.91
C THR A 175 5.69 4.92 -10.85
N ALA A 176 6.79 4.30 -11.28
CA ALA A 176 7.87 3.85 -10.41
C ALA A 176 9.20 4.42 -10.91
N GLN A 177 9.87 5.24 -10.09
CA GLN A 177 11.07 5.97 -10.48
C GLN A 177 12.14 5.98 -9.40
N TYR A 178 13.40 5.95 -9.82
CA TYR A 178 14.56 6.07 -8.93
C TYR A 178 14.62 4.96 -7.85
N ASN A 179 14.14 3.76 -8.18
CA ASN A 179 14.24 2.56 -7.35
C ASN A 179 15.33 1.63 -7.94
N VAL A 180 15.67 0.54 -7.27
CA VAL A 180 16.47 -0.51 -7.91
C VAL A 180 15.60 -1.20 -8.96
N ALA A 181 14.44 -1.72 -8.59
CA ALA A 181 13.44 -2.17 -9.56
C ALA A 181 12.22 -1.25 -9.56
N GLY A 182 11.68 -0.93 -10.73
CA GLY A 182 10.47 -0.13 -10.83
C GLY A 182 9.25 -0.92 -10.34
N ILE A 183 8.93 -2.00 -11.04
CA ILE A 183 7.79 -2.88 -10.74
C ILE A 183 8.28 -4.33 -10.76
N GLU A 184 8.00 -5.08 -9.70
CA GLU A 184 8.30 -6.50 -9.57
C GLU A 184 7.03 -7.33 -9.34
N ILE A 185 6.90 -8.42 -10.08
CA ILE A 185 5.89 -9.46 -9.85
C ILE A 185 6.64 -10.77 -9.64
N GLU A 186 6.69 -11.23 -8.40
CA GLU A 186 7.48 -12.39 -8.00
C GLU A 186 6.59 -13.55 -7.58
N ASN A 187 6.88 -14.77 -8.05
CA ASN A 187 6.18 -16.00 -7.65
C ASN A 187 4.64 -15.85 -7.59
N SER A 188 4.05 -15.17 -8.58
CA SER A 188 2.65 -14.75 -8.53
C SER A 188 1.83 -15.33 -9.68
N TYR A 189 0.50 -15.34 -9.54
CA TYR A 189 -0.42 -15.93 -10.52
C TYR A 189 -1.46 -14.92 -10.97
N TYR A 190 -1.79 -14.93 -12.29
CA TYR A 190 -2.85 -14.13 -12.88
C TYR A 190 -2.67 -12.62 -12.62
N ALA A 191 -1.62 -12.05 -13.18
CA ALA A 191 -1.33 -10.63 -13.07
C ALA A 191 -1.49 -9.89 -14.40
N ASP A 192 -2.11 -8.72 -14.36
CA ASP A 192 -2.13 -7.74 -15.45
C ASP A 192 -1.34 -6.50 -15.04
N VAL A 193 -0.23 -6.23 -15.72
CA VAL A 193 0.63 -5.07 -15.49
C VAL A 193 0.60 -4.20 -16.74
N TYR A 194 -0.11 -3.09 -16.70
CA TYR A 194 -0.33 -2.30 -17.92
C TYR A 194 -0.46 -0.79 -17.69
N ASN A 195 -0.13 -0.04 -18.73
CA ASN A 195 -0.24 1.43 -18.75
C ASN A 195 0.56 2.10 -17.62
N ASN A 196 1.70 1.50 -17.22
CA ASN A 196 2.60 2.03 -16.20
C ASN A 196 3.81 2.72 -16.82
N LEU A 197 4.43 3.60 -16.06
CA LEU A 197 5.75 4.17 -16.32
C LEU A 197 6.76 3.66 -15.30
N ALA A 198 7.77 2.92 -15.76
CA ALA A 198 8.95 2.58 -14.97
C ALA A 198 10.16 3.29 -15.59
N SER A 199 10.75 4.24 -14.89
CA SER A 199 11.88 5.01 -15.44
C SER A 199 12.89 5.42 -14.38
N HIS A 200 14.15 5.56 -14.81
CA HIS A 200 15.27 5.92 -13.94
C HIS A 200 15.46 4.93 -12.76
N ASN A 201 15.16 3.65 -13.00
CA ASN A 201 15.46 2.56 -12.08
C ASN A 201 16.69 1.79 -12.61
N THR A 202 17.24 0.86 -11.86
CA THR A 202 18.23 -0.07 -12.38
C THR A 202 17.54 -1.13 -13.27
N GLY A 203 16.39 -1.67 -12.81
CA GLY A 203 15.51 -2.52 -13.61
C GLY A 203 14.13 -1.89 -13.74
N GLY A 204 13.51 -1.93 -14.94
CA GLY A 204 12.21 -1.31 -15.17
C GLY A 204 11.05 -2.14 -14.62
N ILE A 205 10.66 -3.20 -15.33
CA ILE A 205 9.58 -4.12 -14.95
C ILE A 205 10.14 -5.53 -14.97
N LEU A 206 10.10 -6.22 -13.85
CA LEU A 206 10.65 -7.55 -13.65
C LEU A 206 9.56 -8.55 -13.28
N ILE A 207 9.56 -9.69 -13.98
CA ILE A 207 8.66 -10.81 -13.72
C ILE A 207 9.53 -12.05 -13.54
N PHE A 208 9.50 -12.63 -12.35
CA PHE A 208 10.42 -13.74 -12.06
C PHE A 208 9.91 -14.63 -10.92
N ASP A 209 10.57 -15.78 -10.79
CA ASP A 209 10.38 -16.70 -9.68
C ASP A 209 11.71 -16.87 -8.92
N LEU A 210 11.65 -16.85 -7.62
CA LEU A 210 12.70 -17.31 -6.74
C LEU A 210 12.41 -18.73 -6.25
N PRO A 211 13.45 -19.56 -6.07
CA PRO A 211 13.28 -20.89 -5.48
C PRO A 211 12.95 -20.80 -3.99
N ASP A 212 12.46 -21.89 -3.45
CA ASP A 212 12.28 -22.13 -2.01
C ASP A 212 11.31 -21.16 -1.29
N LEU A 213 10.45 -20.45 -2.05
CA LEU A 213 9.35 -19.68 -1.48
C LEU A 213 8.09 -20.55 -1.33
N PRO A 214 7.16 -20.22 -0.42
CA PRO A 214 5.91 -20.98 -0.23
C PRO A 214 5.09 -21.11 -1.52
N GLN A 215 4.96 -20.03 -2.29
CA GLN A 215 4.31 -20.06 -3.60
C GLN A 215 5.37 -20.19 -4.70
N GLN A 216 5.23 -21.20 -5.56
CA GLN A 216 6.17 -21.54 -6.64
C GLN A 216 5.48 -21.51 -8.00
N GLY A 217 6.25 -21.31 -9.07
CA GLY A 217 5.79 -21.46 -10.44
C GLY A 217 4.84 -20.36 -10.89
N GLY A 218 5.27 -19.11 -10.82
CA GLY A 218 4.52 -17.94 -11.32
C GLY A 218 4.04 -18.14 -12.76
N HIS A 219 2.78 -17.76 -13.05
CA HIS A 219 2.20 -17.99 -14.38
C HIS A 219 1.03 -17.04 -14.67
N HIS A 220 0.62 -16.99 -15.95
CA HIS A 220 -0.48 -16.17 -16.45
C HIS A 220 -0.31 -14.68 -16.13
N ILE A 221 0.92 -14.17 -16.32
CA ILE A 221 1.24 -12.77 -16.14
C ILE A 221 1.28 -12.09 -17.51
N ARG A 222 0.52 -11.02 -17.67
CA ARG A 222 0.49 -10.20 -18.89
C ARG A 222 1.07 -8.84 -18.60
N VAL A 223 2.05 -8.44 -19.42
CA VAL A 223 2.71 -7.12 -19.34
C VAL A 223 2.52 -6.43 -20.67
N PHE A 224 1.75 -5.34 -20.71
CA PHE A 224 1.39 -4.68 -21.96
C PHE A 224 1.15 -3.17 -21.77
N GLU A 225 1.32 -2.41 -22.84
CA GLU A 225 1.07 -0.96 -22.87
C GLU A 225 1.86 -0.16 -21.80
N ASN A 226 2.96 -0.70 -21.29
CA ASN A 226 3.82 0.00 -20.34
C ASN A 226 4.91 0.80 -21.07
N ARG A 227 5.44 1.79 -20.38
CA ARG A 227 6.65 2.51 -20.75
C ARG A 227 7.75 2.18 -19.75
N SER A 228 8.75 1.42 -20.19
CA SER A 228 9.96 1.09 -19.42
C SER A 228 11.13 1.77 -20.12
N ILE A 229 11.56 2.92 -19.62
CA ILE A 229 12.50 3.82 -20.30
C ILE A 229 13.53 4.38 -19.33
N ASP A 230 14.74 4.60 -19.82
CA ASP A 230 15.84 5.20 -19.06
C ASP A 230 16.09 4.48 -17.72
N ASN A 231 15.98 3.14 -17.71
CA ASN A 231 16.27 2.30 -16.56
C ASN A 231 17.73 1.81 -16.67
N ASP A 232 18.64 2.67 -16.29
CA ASP A 232 20.09 2.51 -16.44
C ASP A 232 20.87 3.13 -15.26
N THR A 233 20.20 3.31 -14.13
CA THR A 233 20.85 3.83 -12.92
C THR A 233 21.70 2.75 -12.26
N ASP A 234 22.95 3.09 -11.90
CA ASP A 234 23.90 2.23 -11.20
C ASP A 234 23.55 2.10 -9.69
#